data_c4315668b778510dc3950038f80b01d4
#
_entry.id   c4315668b778510dc3950038f80b01d4
#
_cell.length_a   1.000
_cell.length_b   1.000
_cell.length_c   1.000
_cell.angle_alpha   90.00
_cell.angle_beta   90.00
_cell.angle_gamma   90.00
#
_symmetry.space_group_name_H-M   'P 1'
#
loop_
_entity.id
_entity.type
_entity.pdbx_description
1 polymer ?
#
loop_
_entity_poly.entity_id
_entity_poly.type
_entity_poly.pdbx_seq_one_letter_code
_entity_poly.pdbx_strand_id
1 'polypeptide(L)'
;GKYPKGAYLLVFDPLDGSSNIDINAPVGTIFSVLRCPNEYLSQNEALNEKAFLQPGTEQVAAGYAIYGPQTMLVLTLGDGVKGFTLDREMGSFVLTHEDISIPASTQEFAINMSNQRHWEEPVKRYVNELMEGEEGPLKKNFNMRWVAAMVADVHRILTRGGLFMYPRDSREPSKPGLS
;
A
#
# COMPACT_ATOMS: atom_id res chain seq x y z
N GLY A 1 8.94 -28.66 11.78
CA GLY A 1 8.37 -27.63 12.65
C GLY A 1 7.53 -28.26 13.76
N LYS A 2 7.28 -27.52 14.83
CA LYS A 2 6.56 -27.99 16.02
C LYS A 2 5.04 -28.14 15.79
N TYR A 3 4.54 -27.54 14.69
CA TYR A 3 3.12 -27.53 14.32
C TYR A 3 2.93 -27.96 12.87
N PRO A 4 1.78 -28.55 12.51
CA PRO A 4 1.46 -28.86 11.12
C PRO A 4 1.40 -27.58 10.28
N LYS A 5 1.77 -27.69 9.00
CA LYS A 5 1.68 -26.58 8.04
C LYS A 5 0.22 -26.26 7.76
N GLY A 6 -0.14 -24.99 7.72
CA GLY A 6 -1.46 -24.53 7.32
C GLY A 6 -1.62 -24.45 5.80
N ALA A 7 -2.85 -24.40 5.34
CA ALA A 7 -3.20 -24.25 3.93
C ALA A 7 -2.94 -22.84 3.36
N TYR A 8 -2.56 -21.91 4.21
CA TYR A 8 -2.34 -20.51 3.84
C TYR A 8 -1.00 -20.01 4.31
N LEU A 9 -0.48 -19.04 3.57
CA LEU A 9 0.72 -18.28 3.89
C LEU A 9 0.31 -16.86 4.25
N LEU A 10 0.89 -16.31 5.32
CA LEU A 10 0.69 -14.93 5.72
C LEU A 10 1.97 -14.15 5.48
N VAL A 11 1.88 -13.08 4.70
CA VAL A 11 2.93 -12.06 4.52
C VAL A 11 2.43 -10.79 5.19
N PHE A 12 3.26 -10.16 6.00
CA PHE A 12 2.85 -8.93 6.66
C PHE A 12 4.02 -8.02 6.97
N ASP A 13 3.74 -6.72 6.96
CA ASP A 13 4.56 -5.70 7.58
C ASP A 13 3.85 -5.28 8.88
N PRO A 14 4.41 -5.58 10.05
CA PRO A 14 3.75 -5.31 11.32
C PRO A 14 3.64 -3.81 11.62
N LEU A 15 4.52 -2.98 11.04
CA LEU A 15 4.59 -1.56 11.35
C LEU A 15 5.15 -0.73 10.19
N ASP A 16 4.32 -0.53 9.16
CA ASP A 16 4.60 0.39 8.07
C ASP A 16 4.61 1.85 8.56
N GLY A 17 5.57 2.63 8.09
CA GLY A 17 5.72 4.03 8.49
C GLY A 17 6.35 4.22 9.87
N SER A 18 7.18 3.30 10.34
CA SER A 18 7.80 3.36 11.68
C SER A 18 8.55 4.67 11.97
N SER A 19 9.07 5.35 10.95
CA SER A 19 9.68 6.68 11.06
C SER A 19 8.72 7.80 11.44
N ASN A 20 7.42 7.51 11.45
CA ASN A 20 6.37 8.48 11.80
C ASN A 20 5.93 8.40 13.26
N ILE A 21 6.44 7.45 14.03
CA ILE A 21 5.97 7.20 15.41
C ILE A 21 6.32 8.35 16.33
N ASP A 22 7.55 8.84 16.29
CA ASP A 22 8.08 9.88 17.16
C ASP A 22 7.43 11.25 16.92
N ILE A 23 6.88 11.47 15.74
CA ILE A 23 6.15 12.69 15.37
C ILE A 23 4.63 12.52 15.42
N ASN A 24 4.14 11.36 15.90
CA ASN A 24 2.71 11.06 16.01
C ASN A 24 1.94 11.17 14.68
N ALA A 25 2.59 10.83 13.57
CA ALA A 25 1.95 10.73 12.27
C ALA A 25 1.41 9.30 12.01
N PRO A 26 0.50 9.10 11.03
CA PRO A 26 -0.10 7.80 10.78
C PRO A 26 0.91 6.70 10.48
N VAL A 27 0.66 5.53 11.05
CA VAL A 27 1.37 4.27 10.81
C VAL A 27 0.35 3.16 10.62
N GLY A 28 0.77 1.97 10.24
CA GLY A 28 -0.17 0.86 10.09
C GLY A 28 0.47 -0.50 9.98
N THR A 29 -0.36 -1.51 9.86
CA THR A 29 0.02 -2.92 9.63
C THR A 29 -0.56 -3.35 8.30
N ILE A 30 0.26 -3.94 7.43
CA ILE A 30 -0.16 -4.42 6.10
C ILE A 30 -0.06 -5.93 6.08
N PHE A 31 -1.02 -6.63 5.48
CA PHE A 31 -0.98 -8.07 5.36
C PHE A 31 -1.55 -8.57 4.03
N SER A 32 -1.07 -9.75 3.65
CA SER A 32 -1.55 -10.52 2.50
C SER A 32 -1.63 -11.99 2.85
N VAL A 33 -2.70 -12.64 2.45
CA VAL A 33 -2.92 -14.07 2.62
C VAL A 33 -2.88 -14.74 1.25
N LEU A 34 -2.01 -15.72 1.09
CA LEU A 34 -1.83 -16.51 -0.11
C LEU A 34 -2.20 -17.97 0.17
N ARG A 35 -2.58 -18.73 -0.85
CA ARG A 35 -2.67 -20.19 -0.73
C ARG A 35 -1.27 -20.78 -0.64
N CYS A 36 -1.08 -21.74 0.25
CA CYS A 36 0.15 -22.53 0.26
C CYS A 36 0.13 -23.45 -0.96
N PRO A 37 1.15 -23.42 -1.84
CA PRO A 37 1.21 -24.33 -2.98
C PRO A 37 1.22 -25.80 -2.53
N ASN A 38 0.53 -26.65 -3.27
CA ASN A 38 0.34 -28.07 -2.92
C ASN A 38 1.66 -28.84 -2.75
N GLU A 39 2.69 -28.46 -3.48
CA GLU A 39 4.04 -29.05 -3.36
C GLU A 39 4.62 -28.91 -1.95
N TYR A 40 4.34 -27.79 -1.26
CA TYR A 40 4.79 -27.58 0.11
C TYR A 40 3.87 -28.22 1.15
N LEU A 41 2.61 -28.51 0.82
CA LEU A 41 1.69 -29.19 1.73
C LEU A 41 1.95 -30.69 1.79
N SER A 42 2.30 -31.30 0.64
CA SER A 42 2.49 -32.75 0.50
C SER A 42 3.87 -33.25 0.89
N GLN A 43 4.87 -32.37 0.97
CA GLN A 43 6.25 -32.73 1.24
C GLN A 43 6.68 -32.22 2.60
N ASN A 44 7.56 -32.96 3.27
CA ASN A 44 8.21 -32.54 4.53
C ASN A 44 9.26 -31.45 4.32
N GLU A 45 9.23 -30.75 3.20
CA GLU A 45 10.14 -29.67 2.88
C GLU A 45 9.81 -28.42 3.67
N ALA A 46 10.83 -27.71 4.14
CA ALA A 46 10.65 -26.41 4.74
C ALA A 46 10.15 -25.40 3.70
N LEU A 47 9.18 -24.58 4.09
CA LEU A 47 8.76 -23.43 3.28
C LEU A 47 9.98 -22.56 2.97
N ASN A 48 10.12 -22.19 1.71
CA ASN A 48 11.16 -21.29 1.23
C ASN A 48 10.53 -20.04 0.58
N GLU A 49 11.35 -19.06 0.23
CA GLU A 49 10.89 -17.79 -0.35
C GLU A 49 10.03 -17.96 -1.62
N LYS A 50 10.29 -19.01 -2.42
CA LYS A 50 9.54 -19.26 -3.66
C LYS A 50 8.05 -19.50 -3.43
N ALA A 51 7.69 -20.07 -2.27
CA ALA A 51 6.28 -20.28 -1.92
C ALA A 51 5.49 -18.96 -1.81
N PHE A 52 6.18 -17.87 -1.51
CA PHE A 52 5.58 -16.54 -1.34
C PHE A 52 5.61 -15.70 -2.62
N LEU A 53 6.43 -16.06 -3.60
CA LEU A 53 6.56 -15.34 -4.88
C LEU A 53 5.43 -15.73 -5.84
N GLN A 54 4.22 -15.35 -5.49
CA GLN A 54 3.00 -15.61 -6.27
C GLN A 54 2.48 -14.30 -6.89
N PRO A 55 1.80 -14.37 -8.03
CA PRO A 55 1.11 -13.21 -8.60
C PRO A 55 0.10 -12.63 -7.60
N GLY A 56 -0.07 -11.31 -7.58
CA GLY A 56 -1.03 -10.65 -6.69
C GLY A 56 -2.48 -11.09 -6.90
N THR A 57 -2.81 -11.65 -8.07
CA THR A 57 -4.10 -12.25 -8.40
C THR A 57 -4.40 -13.53 -7.63
N GLU A 58 -3.39 -14.18 -7.07
CA GLU A 58 -3.52 -15.41 -6.26
C GLU A 58 -3.77 -15.12 -4.76
N GLN A 59 -3.86 -13.86 -4.38
CA GLN A 59 -4.20 -13.47 -3.02
C GLN A 59 -5.62 -13.90 -2.67
N VAL A 60 -5.76 -14.57 -1.53
CA VAL A 60 -7.07 -14.96 -0.97
C VAL A 60 -7.69 -13.83 -0.18
N ALA A 61 -6.84 -13.06 0.48
CA ALA A 61 -7.22 -11.87 1.22
C ALA A 61 -6.03 -10.92 1.26
N ALA A 62 -6.31 -9.63 1.28
CA ALA A 62 -5.32 -8.60 1.52
C ALA A 62 -5.95 -7.45 2.30
N GLY A 63 -5.16 -6.75 3.08
CA GLY A 63 -5.68 -5.63 3.83
C GLY A 63 -4.61 -4.93 4.64
N TYR A 64 -5.05 -3.91 5.33
CA TYR A 64 -4.22 -3.17 6.26
C TYR A 64 -5.05 -2.58 7.39
N ALA A 65 -4.42 -2.41 8.55
CA ALA A 65 -4.91 -1.55 9.60
C ALA A 65 -4.13 -0.23 9.57
N ILE A 66 -4.84 0.89 9.62
CA ILE A 66 -4.23 2.22 9.72
C ILE A 66 -4.54 2.83 11.09
N TYR A 67 -3.51 3.34 11.74
CA TYR A 67 -3.56 3.99 13.05
C TYR A 67 -3.34 5.49 12.83
N GLY A 68 -4.41 6.24 12.79
CA GLY A 68 -4.46 7.68 12.56
C GLY A 68 -5.51 8.34 13.45
N PRO A 69 -6.17 9.40 12.97
CA PRO A 69 -7.30 10.03 13.69
C PRO A 69 -8.38 9.02 14.08
N GLN A 70 -8.60 8.01 13.24
CA GLN A 70 -9.37 6.82 13.52
C GLN A 70 -8.49 5.58 13.27
N THR A 71 -8.77 4.49 13.99
CA THR A 71 -8.22 3.18 13.66
C THR A 71 -9.17 2.49 12.69
N MET A 72 -8.69 2.19 11.50
CA MET A 72 -9.48 1.54 10.47
C MET A 72 -8.81 0.25 10.01
N LEU A 73 -9.61 -0.74 9.68
CA LEU A 73 -9.22 -1.95 8.96
C LEU A 73 -9.82 -1.88 7.56
N VAL A 74 -9.00 -1.95 6.55
CA VAL A 74 -9.42 -2.06 5.14
C VAL A 74 -9.06 -3.45 4.65
N LEU A 75 -10.04 -4.15 4.07
CA LEU A 75 -9.95 -5.57 3.76
C LEU A 75 -10.59 -5.88 2.42
N THR A 76 -9.95 -6.75 1.64
CA THR A 76 -10.55 -7.43 0.49
C THR A 76 -10.42 -8.95 0.64
N LEU A 77 -11.47 -9.64 0.20
CA LEU A 77 -11.50 -11.11 0.06
C LEU A 77 -11.65 -11.54 -1.41
N GLY A 78 -11.44 -10.59 -2.34
CA GLY A 78 -11.53 -10.81 -3.78
C GLY A 78 -12.81 -10.26 -4.43
N ASP A 79 -13.78 -9.79 -3.66
CA ASP A 79 -15.09 -9.29 -4.11
C ASP A 79 -15.32 -7.82 -3.73
N GLY A 80 -14.34 -6.96 -3.95
CA GLY A 80 -14.37 -5.55 -3.58
C GLY A 80 -13.57 -5.26 -2.32
N VAL A 81 -13.55 -4.01 -1.92
CA VAL A 81 -12.78 -3.51 -0.76
C VAL A 81 -13.75 -2.91 0.26
N LYS A 82 -13.64 -3.38 1.50
CA LYS A 82 -14.49 -2.92 2.62
C LYS A 82 -13.64 -2.23 3.68
N GLY A 83 -14.22 -1.20 4.31
CA GLY A 83 -13.59 -0.45 5.39
C GLY A 83 -14.37 -0.58 6.69
N PHE A 84 -13.64 -0.87 7.75
CA PHE A 84 -14.16 -1.01 9.10
C PHE A 84 -13.48 0.00 10.01
N THR A 85 -14.23 0.65 10.88
CA THR A 85 -13.69 1.58 11.87
C THR A 85 -13.79 0.96 13.25
N LEU A 86 -12.73 1.09 14.03
CA LEU A 86 -12.74 0.63 15.43
C LEU A 86 -13.63 1.54 16.27
N ASP A 87 -14.72 0.96 16.78
CA ASP A 87 -15.48 1.55 17.86
C ASP A 87 -14.75 1.27 19.18
N ARG A 88 -14.25 2.33 19.81
CA ARG A 88 -13.45 2.20 21.04
C ARG A 88 -14.30 1.90 22.27
N GLU A 89 -15.58 2.25 22.27
CA GLU A 89 -16.50 1.95 23.36
C GLU A 89 -16.90 0.47 23.35
N MET A 90 -17.20 -0.04 22.16
CA MET A 90 -17.55 -1.44 21.96
C MET A 90 -16.32 -2.36 21.89
N GLY A 91 -15.13 -1.82 21.62
CA GLY A 91 -13.91 -2.60 21.41
C GLY A 91 -13.95 -3.49 20.16
N SER A 92 -14.75 -3.14 19.15
CA SER A 92 -14.95 -3.93 17.94
C SER A 92 -14.90 -3.08 16.67
N PHE A 93 -14.57 -3.71 15.55
CA PHE A 93 -14.60 -3.07 14.24
C PHE A 93 -16.02 -3.09 13.67
N VAL A 94 -16.50 -1.92 13.26
CA VAL A 94 -17.82 -1.73 12.64
C VAL A 94 -17.62 -1.45 11.15
N LEU A 95 -18.39 -2.08 10.28
CA LEU A 95 -18.39 -1.80 8.84
C LEU A 95 -18.90 -0.38 8.61
N THR A 96 -18.02 0.48 8.10
CA THR A 96 -18.32 1.90 7.82
C THR A 96 -18.27 2.25 6.33
N HIS A 97 -17.60 1.42 5.52
CA HIS A 97 -17.50 1.58 4.08
C HIS A 97 -17.75 0.22 3.42
N GLU A 98 -18.92 0.07 2.81
CA GLU A 98 -19.34 -1.19 2.17
C GLU A 98 -18.62 -1.47 0.85
N ASP A 99 -18.25 -0.40 0.14
CA ASP A 99 -17.50 -0.48 -1.13
C ASP A 99 -16.56 0.71 -1.24
N ILE A 100 -15.27 0.43 -1.34
CA ILE A 100 -14.22 1.42 -1.56
C ILE A 100 -13.70 1.23 -2.96
N SER A 101 -13.97 2.19 -3.84
CA SER A 101 -13.50 2.21 -5.22
C SER A 101 -12.63 3.42 -5.49
N ILE A 102 -11.50 3.22 -6.17
CA ILE A 102 -10.61 4.32 -6.54
C ILE A 102 -11.32 5.20 -7.58
N PRO A 103 -11.46 6.52 -7.34
CA PRO A 103 -12.02 7.43 -8.33
C PRO A 103 -11.25 7.39 -9.65
N ALA A 104 -11.98 7.44 -10.78
CA ALA A 104 -11.40 7.37 -12.11
C ALA A 104 -10.49 8.56 -12.47
N SER A 105 -10.62 9.68 -11.76
CA SER A 105 -9.75 10.85 -11.94
C SER A 105 -9.33 11.43 -10.60
N THR A 106 -8.14 12.01 -10.57
CA THR A 106 -7.55 12.59 -9.35
C THR A 106 -6.90 13.92 -9.63
N GLN A 107 -6.66 14.68 -8.57
CA GLN A 107 -5.81 15.87 -8.52
C GLN A 107 -4.77 15.76 -7.40
N GLU A 108 -4.42 14.54 -7.00
CA GLU A 108 -3.42 14.31 -5.96
C GLU A 108 -2.35 13.33 -6.42
N PHE A 109 -1.11 13.56 -6.00
CA PHE A 109 0.00 12.63 -6.17
C PHE A 109 0.88 12.62 -4.93
N ALA A 110 1.59 11.52 -4.74
CA ALA A 110 2.55 11.34 -3.66
C ALA A 110 3.89 10.88 -4.23
N ILE A 111 4.93 11.61 -3.90
CA ILE A 111 6.32 11.28 -4.24
C ILE A 111 7.25 11.99 -3.27
N ASN A 112 8.38 11.37 -2.93
CA ASN A 112 9.40 12.04 -2.12
C ASN A 112 10.21 13.02 -2.97
N MET A 113 9.79 14.29 -3.03
CA MET A 113 10.43 15.36 -3.80
C MET A 113 11.90 15.57 -3.44
N SER A 114 12.35 15.22 -2.24
CA SER A 114 13.77 15.37 -1.85
C SER A 114 14.71 14.52 -2.70
N ASN A 115 14.19 13.52 -3.39
CA ASN A 115 14.94 12.62 -4.28
C ASN A 115 14.93 13.08 -5.76
N GLN A 116 14.33 14.20 -6.10
CA GLN A 116 14.18 14.69 -7.49
C GLN A 116 15.50 14.66 -8.28
N ARG A 117 16.61 15.05 -7.66
CA ARG A 117 17.94 15.06 -8.28
C ARG A 117 18.45 13.68 -8.72
N HIS A 118 17.87 12.62 -8.20
CA HIS A 118 18.28 11.23 -8.45
C HIS A 118 17.34 10.47 -9.37
N TRP A 119 16.21 11.09 -9.77
CA TRP A 119 15.27 10.46 -10.68
C TRP A 119 15.75 10.44 -12.12
N GLU A 120 15.26 9.48 -12.87
CA GLU A 120 15.41 9.43 -14.31
C GLU A 120 14.60 10.55 -15.00
N GLU A 121 15.05 11.01 -16.16
CA GLU A 121 14.43 12.15 -16.87
C GLU A 121 12.93 11.99 -17.16
N PRO A 122 12.40 10.80 -17.51
CA PRO A 122 10.94 10.65 -17.70
C PRO A 122 10.14 10.97 -16.44
N VAL A 123 10.63 10.57 -15.27
CA VAL A 123 9.98 10.84 -13.98
C VAL A 123 10.03 12.32 -13.64
N LYS A 124 11.20 12.94 -13.81
CA LYS A 124 11.35 14.40 -13.60
C LYS A 124 10.38 15.19 -14.47
N ARG A 125 10.32 14.84 -15.77
CA ARG A 125 9.40 15.49 -16.70
C ARG A 125 7.96 15.35 -16.26
N TYR A 126 7.52 14.14 -15.93
CA TYR A 126 6.14 13.90 -15.50
C TYR A 126 5.78 14.68 -14.23
N VAL A 127 6.67 14.67 -13.24
CA VAL A 127 6.42 15.43 -11.99
C VAL A 127 6.39 16.94 -12.25
N ASN A 128 7.26 17.46 -13.13
CA ASN A 128 7.22 18.87 -13.52
C ASN A 128 5.88 19.22 -14.20
N GLU A 129 5.39 18.37 -15.10
CA GLU A 129 4.07 18.55 -15.75
C GLU A 129 2.91 18.58 -14.73
N LEU A 130 2.98 17.77 -13.66
CA LEU A 130 2.02 17.83 -12.55
C LEU A 130 2.10 19.16 -11.79
N MET A 131 3.32 19.70 -11.63
CA MET A 131 3.55 20.96 -10.89
C MET A 131 3.22 22.22 -11.68
N GLU A 132 3.24 22.16 -13.01
CA GLU A 132 2.89 23.30 -13.89
C GLU A 132 1.39 23.66 -13.82
N GLY A 133 0.56 22.75 -13.30
CA GLY A 133 -0.86 23.01 -13.07
C GLY A 133 -1.65 23.26 -14.36
N GLU A 134 -2.62 24.17 -14.29
CA GLU A 134 -3.48 24.52 -15.43
C GLU A 134 -2.75 25.16 -16.59
N GLU A 135 -1.62 25.78 -16.34
CA GLU A 135 -0.79 26.40 -17.38
C GLU A 135 0.04 25.37 -18.16
N GLY A 136 0.32 24.22 -17.53
CA GLY A 136 1.06 23.11 -18.11
C GLY A 136 0.27 22.22 -19.06
N PRO A 137 0.90 21.17 -19.61
CA PRO A 137 0.29 20.30 -20.62
C PRO A 137 -0.91 19.52 -20.11
N LEU A 138 -0.98 19.22 -18.80
CA LEU A 138 -2.07 18.46 -18.19
C LEU A 138 -3.34 19.29 -17.94
N LYS A 139 -3.26 20.63 -18.05
CA LYS A 139 -4.39 21.56 -17.90
C LYS A 139 -5.18 21.37 -16.61
N LYS A 140 -4.49 21.00 -15.51
CA LYS A 140 -5.12 20.63 -14.26
C LYS A 140 -4.18 20.89 -13.08
N ASN A 141 -4.71 21.46 -12.01
CA ASN A 141 -3.95 21.65 -10.78
C ASN A 141 -3.87 20.36 -9.97
N PHE A 142 -2.68 20.02 -9.51
CA PHE A 142 -2.43 18.85 -8.67
C PHE A 142 -1.86 19.27 -7.31
N ASN A 143 -2.24 18.56 -6.27
CA ASN A 143 -1.69 18.70 -4.92
C ASN A 143 -0.75 17.53 -4.62
N MET A 144 0.47 17.85 -4.21
CA MET A 144 1.41 16.86 -3.71
C MET A 144 1.09 16.54 -2.24
N ARG A 145 0.94 15.24 -1.94
CA ARG A 145 0.63 14.73 -0.61
C ARG A 145 1.59 13.60 -0.27
N TRP A 146 2.51 13.83 0.63
CA TRP A 146 3.50 12.84 1.06
C TRP A 146 3.42 12.65 2.56
N VAL A 147 3.02 11.45 3.01
CA VAL A 147 2.90 11.10 4.44
C VAL A 147 4.11 10.29 4.92
N ALA A 148 4.87 9.74 4.01
CA ALA A 148 6.01 8.86 4.29
C ALA A 148 5.64 7.55 5.02
N ALA A 149 4.39 7.12 4.90
CA ALA A 149 3.90 5.79 5.29
C ALA A 149 3.05 5.26 4.14
N MET A 150 3.42 4.12 3.57
CA MET A 150 2.72 3.54 2.42
C MET A 150 1.25 3.27 2.75
N VAL A 151 0.96 2.76 3.94
CA VAL A 151 -0.41 2.49 4.40
C VAL A 151 -1.28 3.74 4.34
N ALA A 152 -0.76 4.91 4.72
CA ALA A 152 -1.49 6.16 4.73
C ALA A 152 -1.69 6.73 3.32
N ASP A 153 -0.67 6.66 2.46
CA ASP A 153 -0.76 7.11 1.08
C ASP A 153 -1.70 6.22 0.27
N VAL A 154 -1.64 4.89 0.44
CA VAL A 154 -2.56 3.94 -0.20
C VAL A 154 -4.00 4.15 0.29
N HIS A 155 -4.20 4.35 1.59
CA HIS A 155 -5.54 4.64 2.14
C HIS A 155 -6.16 5.90 1.52
N ARG A 156 -5.37 6.96 1.39
CA ARG A 156 -5.80 8.20 0.71
C ARG A 156 -6.17 7.94 -0.75
N ILE A 157 -5.36 7.15 -1.48
CA ILE A 157 -5.62 6.84 -2.89
C ILE A 157 -6.90 6.01 -3.05
N LEU A 158 -7.10 5.01 -2.22
CA LEU A 158 -8.32 4.19 -2.23
C LEU A 158 -9.58 5.03 -1.99
N THR A 159 -9.49 6.06 -1.15
CA THR A 159 -10.65 6.89 -0.77
C THR A 159 -10.87 8.11 -1.67
N ARG A 160 -9.80 8.73 -2.19
CA ARG A 160 -9.85 10.01 -2.91
C ARG A 160 -9.26 9.98 -4.30
N GLY A 161 -8.71 8.86 -4.70
CA GLY A 161 -7.87 8.75 -5.88
C GLY A 161 -6.48 9.36 -5.66
N GLY A 162 -5.59 9.16 -6.62
CA GLY A 162 -4.25 9.69 -6.57
C GLY A 162 -3.24 8.78 -7.23
N LEU A 163 -2.02 9.26 -7.25
CA LEU A 163 -0.85 8.49 -7.65
C LEU A 163 0.09 8.39 -6.46
N PHE A 164 0.68 7.21 -6.28
CA PHE A 164 1.83 7.01 -5.42
C PHE A 164 3.02 6.61 -6.31
N MET A 165 4.12 7.30 -6.15
CA MET A 165 5.33 7.05 -6.94
C MET A 165 6.53 6.90 -6.01
N TYR A 166 7.23 5.78 -6.17
CA TYR A 166 8.54 5.54 -5.57
C TYR A 166 9.49 5.12 -6.69
N PRO A 167 9.95 6.08 -7.52
CA PRO A 167 10.70 5.77 -8.72
C PRO A 167 12.07 5.20 -8.39
N ARG A 168 12.64 4.53 -9.37
CA ARG A 168 14.02 4.06 -9.31
C ARG A 168 14.97 5.24 -9.03
N ASP A 169 15.90 5.01 -8.13
CA ASP A 169 16.88 6.00 -7.69
C ASP A 169 18.25 5.68 -8.29
N SER A 170 18.90 6.67 -8.89
CA SER A 170 20.21 6.50 -9.51
C SER A 170 21.33 6.12 -8.53
N ARG A 171 21.12 6.33 -7.22
CA ARG A 171 22.05 5.88 -6.17
C ARG A 171 22.01 4.36 -5.95
N GLU A 172 20.87 3.75 -6.24
CA GLU A 172 20.66 2.30 -6.05
C GLU A 172 20.03 1.69 -7.33
N PRO A 173 20.76 1.66 -8.44
CA PRO A 173 20.19 1.27 -9.74
C PRO A 173 19.73 -0.21 -9.80
N SER A 174 20.14 -1.03 -8.84
CA SER A 174 19.69 -2.43 -8.72
C SER A 174 18.35 -2.59 -8.03
N LYS A 175 17.85 -1.56 -7.32
CA LYS A 175 16.53 -1.61 -6.68
C LYS A 175 15.46 -1.12 -7.66
N PRO A 176 14.43 -1.93 -7.92
CA PRO A 176 13.30 -1.47 -8.73
C PRO A 176 12.57 -0.34 -8.00
N GLY A 177 11.98 0.59 -8.77
CA GLY A 177 11.02 1.54 -8.24
C GLY A 177 9.66 0.86 -7.96
N LEU A 178 8.79 1.56 -7.23
CA LEU A 178 7.39 1.22 -7.02
C LEU A 178 6.51 2.34 -7.61
N SER A 179 5.49 1.96 -8.35
CA SER A 179 4.50 2.90 -8.92
C SER A 179 3.14 2.23 -9.07
#